data_a199a140e0fae980d4e541b5f93e9b2c
#
_entry.id   a199a140e0fae980d4e541b5f93e9b2c
#
_cell.length_a   1.000
_cell.length_b   1.000
_cell.length_c   1.000
_cell.angle_alpha   90.00
_cell.angle_beta   90.00
_cell.angle_gamma   90.00
#
_symmetry.space_group_name_H-M   'P 1'
#
loop_
_entity.id
_entity.type
_entity.pdbx_description
1 polymer ?
#
loop_
_entity_poly.entity_id
_entity_poly.type
_entity_poly.pdbx_seq_one_letter_code
_entity_poly.pdbx_strand_id
1 'polypeptide(L)'
;MASKKKPTTIGFSCGDPNGIGAEILVKVFQDNRMFREATPVFYGTPNLIEAAIEKAGEPEVNWAVVEGADKAKSDQINVVNIHEEPWDIQWGQVDGAAGDFVMSALETVVNDLASTKVDVLVTLPIHKEAMRQGAFKHPGHTEYLADFANVDEVLMLLVSGDLRVGMCTGHVALKDVSALLNPDLIKAKARLMHDSLMRDSGIAQP
;
A
#
# COMPACT_ATOMS: atom_id res chain seq x y z
N MET A 1 4.57 33.07 -11.44
CA MET A 1 5.29 31.97 -10.72
C MET A 1 4.32 30.83 -10.61
N ALA A 2 4.57 29.72 -11.30
CA ALA A 2 3.72 28.52 -11.12
C ALA A 2 3.83 28.06 -9.66
N SER A 3 2.70 27.95 -8.97
CA SER A 3 2.62 27.36 -7.62
C SER A 3 3.27 25.97 -7.68
N LYS A 4 4.37 25.75 -6.96
CA LYS A 4 4.91 24.40 -6.81
C LYS A 4 3.82 23.54 -6.18
N LYS A 5 3.29 22.57 -6.91
CA LYS A 5 2.33 21.61 -6.40
C LYS A 5 2.98 20.91 -5.20
N LYS A 6 2.29 20.85 -4.07
CA LYS A 6 2.76 20.09 -2.90
C LYS A 6 2.97 18.63 -3.34
N PRO A 7 4.07 17.97 -2.96
CA PRO A 7 4.25 16.55 -3.23
C PRO A 7 3.07 15.75 -2.68
N THR A 8 2.68 14.70 -3.40
CA THR A 8 1.60 13.79 -2.97
C THR A 8 2.02 13.07 -1.69
N THR A 9 1.20 13.13 -0.66
CA THR A 9 1.45 12.38 0.60
C THR A 9 1.02 10.94 0.41
N ILE A 10 1.97 10.01 0.49
CA ILE A 10 1.73 8.58 0.26
C ILE A 10 1.88 7.84 1.59
N GLY A 11 0.79 7.20 2.04
CA GLY A 11 0.81 6.27 3.16
C GLY A 11 1.30 4.90 2.72
N PHE A 12 2.32 4.37 3.40
CA PHE A 12 2.84 3.02 3.18
C PHE A 12 2.51 2.13 4.37
N SER A 13 1.65 1.12 4.21
CA SER A 13 1.54 0.07 5.24
C SER A 13 2.83 -0.74 5.25
N CYS A 14 3.35 -1.10 6.43
CA CYS A 14 4.68 -1.74 6.56
C CYS A 14 4.82 -3.07 5.80
N GLY A 15 3.70 -3.73 5.46
CA GLY A 15 3.74 -5.10 4.98
C GLY A 15 4.18 -6.08 6.08
N ASP A 16 4.74 -7.22 5.69
CA ASP A 16 5.30 -8.19 6.64
C ASP A 16 6.53 -7.58 7.37
N PRO A 17 6.49 -7.38 8.70
CA PRO A 17 7.60 -6.80 9.43
C PRO A 17 8.84 -7.71 9.48
N ASN A 18 8.67 -9.01 9.20
CA ASN A 18 9.77 -9.98 9.05
C ASN A 18 10.21 -10.15 7.59
N GLY A 19 9.67 -9.34 6.67
CA GLY A 19 9.89 -9.40 5.23
C GLY A 19 10.73 -8.24 4.70
N ILE A 20 10.53 -7.93 3.41
CA ILE A 20 11.35 -6.98 2.66
C ILE A 20 10.67 -5.61 2.48
N GLY A 21 9.48 -5.38 3.07
CA GLY A 21 8.68 -4.19 2.80
C GLY A 21 9.41 -2.88 3.11
N ALA A 22 9.94 -2.74 4.33
CA ALA A 22 10.68 -1.55 4.76
C ALA A 22 11.98 -1.35 3.95
N GLU A 23 12.68 -2.45 3.59
CA GLU A 23 13.88 -2.41 2.73
C GLU A 23 13.56 -1.86 1.33
N ILE A 24 12.44 -2.25 0.74
CA ILE A 24 11.98 -1.73 -0.56
C ILE A 24 11.74 -0.22 -0.44
N LEU A 25 11.05 0.23 0.61
CA LEU A 25 10.78 1.64 0.84
C LEU A 25 12.08 2.45 0.93
N VAL A 26 13.03 2.01 1.76
CA VAL A 26 14.35 2.65 1.90
C VAL A 26 15.09 2.72 0.58
N LYS A 27 15.12 1.63 -0.20
CA LYS A 27 15.76 1.59 -1.51
C LYS A 27 15.12 2.52 -2.55
N VAL A 28 13.83 2.74 -2.48
CA VAL A 28 13.14 3.72 -3.35
C VAL A 28 13.54 5.14 -2.98
N PHE A 29 13.54 5.47 -1.68
CA PHE A 29 13.78 6.84 -1.21
C PHE A 29 15.25 7.17 -0.95
N GLN A 30 16.20 6.24 -1.16
CA GLN A 30 17.63 6.57 -1.26
C GLN A 30 17.92 7.49 -2.46
N ASP A 31 17.07 7.49 -3.48
CA ASP A 31 17.09 8.49 -4.53
C ASP A 31 16.30 9.73 -4.08
N ASN A 32 17.03 10.74 -3.66
CA ASN A 32 16.44 12.00 -3.15
C ASN A 32 15.50 12.71 -4.15
N ARG A 33 15.52 12.33 -5.43
CA ARG A 33 14.57 12.87 -6.42
C ARG A 33 13.14 12.42 -6.13
N MET A 34 12.97 11.26 -5.48
CA MET A 34 11.65 10.74 -5.10
C MET A 34 10.92 11.65 -4.12
N PHE A 35 11.64 12.36 -3.24
CA PHE A 35 11.03 13.32 -2.31
C PHE A 35 10.46 14.58 -3.01
N ARG A 36 10.79 14.81 -4.28
CA ARG A 36 10.17 15.90 -5.07
C ARG A 36 8.77 15.51 -5.56
N GLU A 37 8.54 14.23 -5.74
CA GLU A 37 7.29 13.68 -6.26
C GLU A 37 6.34 13.27 -5.13
N ALA A 38 6.88 12.77 -4.02
CA ALA A 38 6.11 12.19 -2.94
C ALA A 38 6.64 12.55 -1.56
N THR A 39 5.72 12.67 -0.58
CA THR A 39 5.99 12.71 0.84
C THR A 39 5.64 11.34 1.43
N PRO A 40 6.61 10.46 1.71
CA PRO A 40 6.33 9.13 2.22
C PRO A 40 6.01 9.17 3.72
N VAL A 41 4.94 8.45 4.10
CA VAL A 41 4.54 8.19 5.48
C VAL A 41 4.46 6.68 5.68
N PHE A 42 5.37 6.14 6.45
CA PHE A 42 5.45 4.71 6.77
C PHE A 42 4.72 4.43 8.08
N TYR A 43 3.82 3.47 8.05
CA TYR A 43 3.05 3.00 9.21
C TYR A 43 3.66 1.70 9.72
N GLY A 44 4.48 1.81 10.76
CA GLY A 44 5.23 0.71 11.34
C GLY A 44 5.96 1.18 12.59
N THR A 45 6.97 0.46 13.03
CA THR A 45 7.85 0.88 14.15
C THR A 45 9.15 1.48 13.64
N PRO A 46 9.78 2.43 14.36
CA PRO A 46 11.03 3.06 13.95
C PRO A 46 12.16 2.06 13.66
N ASN A 47 12.29 1.02 14.47
CA ASN A 47 13.32 0.02 14.30
C ASN A 47 13.21 -0.81 13.01
N LEU A 48 12.03 -0.87 12.38
CA LEU A 48 11.89 -1.47 11.05
C LEU A 48 12.61 -0.64 9.97
N ILE A 49 12.57 0.69 10.07
CA ILE A 49 13.32 1.57 9.16
C ILE A 49 14.82 1.50 9.45
N GLU A 50 15.23 1.48 10.71
CA GLU A 50 16.64 1.34 11.11
C GLU A 50 17.24 0.04 10.56
N ALA A 51 16.59 -1.09 10.79
CA ALA A 51 17.00 -2.39 10.28
C ALA A 51 16.96 -2.47 8.73
N ALA A 52 16.01 -1.77 8.10
CA ALA A 52 15.93 -1.68 6.66
C ALA A 52 17.08 -0.87 6.05
N ILE A 53 17.50 0.21 6.69
CA ILE A 53 18.68 1.00 6.29
C ILE A 53 19.95 0.16 6.38
N GLU A 54 20.16 -0.54 7.50
CA GLU A 54 21.30 -1.46 7.67
C GLU A 54 21.31 -2.52 6.56
N LYS A 55 20.17 -3.18 6.30
CA LYS A 55 20.05 -4.21 5.28
C LYS A 55 20.23 -3.70 3.85
N ALA A 56 19.85 -2.47 3.58
CA ALA A 56 20.01 -1.83 2.28
C ALA A 56 21.45 -1.37 1.99
N GLY A 57 22.38 -1.56 2.93
CA GLY A 57 23.79 -1.14 2.80
C GLY A 57 24.04 0.28 3.30
N GLU A 58 23.28 0.71 4.29
CA GLU A 58 23.42 2.02 4.98
C GLU A 58 23.34 3.24 4.04
N PRO A 59 22.33 3.32 3.15
CA PRO A 59 22.17 4.49 2.31
C PRO A 59 21.87 5.74 3.15
N GLU A 60 22.31 6.90 2.69
CA GLU A 60 21.94 8.19 3.30
C GLU A 60 20.46 8.50 2.97
N VAL A 61 19.56 8.15 3.87
CA VAL A 61 18.14 8.45 3.79
C VAL A 61 17.67 9.15 5.04
N ASN A 62 17.11 10.35 4.88
CA ASN A 62 16.53 11.08 6.00
C ASN A 62 15.23 10.42 6.44
N TRP A 63 15.06 10.20 7.73
CA TRP A 63 13.81 9.74 8.31
C TRP A 63 13.58 10.29 9.72
N ALA A 64 12.34 10.35 10.16
CA ALA A 64 11.98 10.74 11.51
C ALA A 64 10.61 10.20 11.91
N VAL A 65 10.42 9.97 13.22
CA VAL A 65 9.11 9.68 13.80
C VAL A 65 8.27 10.96 13.81
N VAL A 66 7.00 10.84 13.44
CA VAL A 66 6.01 11.91 13.47
C VAL A 66 4.78 11.49 14.28
N GLU A 67 4.10 12.44 14.90
CA GLU A 67 2.91 12.18 15.71
C GLU A 67 1.72 11.71 14.86
N GLY A 68 1.71 12.02 13.57
CA GLY A 68 0.67 11.65 12.61
C GLY A 68 1.03 12.09 11.20
N ALA A 69 0.32 11.57 10.21
CA ALA A 69 0.58 11.88 8.80
C ALA A 69 0.42 13.37 8.45
N ASP A 70 -0.41 14.11 9.19
CA ASP A 70 -0.60 15.57 9.03
C ASP A 70 0.65 16.39 9.43
N LYS A 71 1.60 15.77 10.14
CA LYS A 71 2.91 16.35 10.53
C LYS A 71 4.04 15.92 9.59
N ALA A 72 3.76 15.20 8.53
CA ALA A 72 4.76 14.70 7.61
C ALA A 72 5.51 15.85 6.89
N LYS A 73 6.83 15.67 6.75
CA LYS A 73 7.74 16.56 6.03
C LYS A 73 8.12 15.95 4.68
N SER A 74 8.32 16.78 3.66
CA SER A 74 8.49 16.35 2.28
C SER A 74 9.89 15.83 1.90
N ASP A 75 10.89 15.97 2.77
CA ASP A 75 12.29 15.65 2.49
C ASP A 75 12.84 14.48 3.30
N GLN A 76 11.94 13.67 3.85
CA GLN A 76 12.28 12.53 4.69
C GLN A 76 11.21 11.43 4.61
N ILE A 77 11.58 10.21 5.00
CA ILE A 77 10.62 9.17 5.35
C ILE A 77 10.04 9.50 6.73
N ASN A 78 8.73 9.70 6.78
CA ASN A 78 8.02 9.98 8.04
C ASN A 78 7.49 8.66 8.60
N VAL A 79 7.76 8.36 9.85
CA VAL A 79 7.32 7.14 10.51
C VAL A 79 6.20 7.48 11.50
N VAL A 80 5.00 6.99 11.21
CA VAL A 80 3.91 6.94 12.19
C VAL A 80 4.08 5.65 12.98
N ASN A 81 4.47 5.79 14.24
CA ASN A 81 4.66 4.62 15.11
C ASN A 81 3.31 4.03 15.50
N ILE A 82 3.07 2.77 15.13
CA ILE A 82 1.80 2.07 15.36
C ILE A 82 1.83 1.12 16.56
N HIS A 83 2.98 0.98 17.22
CA HIS A 83 3.15 0.06 18.33
C HIS A 83 4.11 0.66 19.37
N GLU A 84 3.80 0.55 20.65
CA GLU A 84 4.61 1.16 21.72
C GLU A 84 6.01 0.54 21.81
N GLU A 85 6.09 -0.79 21.72
CA GLU A 85 7.33 -1.54 21.77
C GLU A 85 7.94 -1.72 20.39
N PRO A 86 9.27 -1.75 20.25
CA PRO A 86 9.95 -2.12 19.02
C PRO A 86 9.54 -3.52 18.58
N TRP A 87 9.36 -3.72 17.27
CA TRP A 87 9.08 -5.05 16.73
C TRP A 87 10.33 -5.96 16.87
N ASP A 88 10.15 -7.19 17.38
CA ASP A 88 11.20 -8.22 17.38
C ASP A 88 11.31 -8.82 15.98
N ILE A 89 12.26 -8.34 15.18
CA ILE A 89 12.40 -8.68 13.76
C ILE A 89 12.99 -10.08 13.62
N GLN A 90 12.21 -11.00 13.09
CA GLN A 90 12.59 -12.38 12.81
C GLN A 90 12.61 -12.62 11.29
N TRP A 91 13.66 -12.21 10.61
CA TRP A 91 13.73 -12.21 9.15
C TRP A 91 13.35 -13.55 8.53
N GLY A 92 12.34 -13.51 7.63
CA GLY A 92 11.84 -14.66 6.89
C GLY A 92 11.02 -15.66 7.72
N GLN A 93 10.73 -15.36 8.99
CA GLN A 93 9.87 -16.20 9.81
C GLN A 93 8.41 -15.86 9.58
N VAL A 94 7.59 -16.92 9.52
CA VAL A 94 6.12 -16.80 9.43
C VAL A 94 5.55 -16.85 10.83
N ASP A 95 4.91 -15.77 11.25
CA ASP A 95 4.36 -15.63 12.59
C ASP A 95 2.99 -14.94 12.55
N GLY A 96 2.03 -15.46 13.33
CA GLY A 96 0.70 -14.86 13.47
C GLY A 96 0.73 -13.46 14.08
N ALA A 97 1.66 -13.18 15.01
CA ALA A 97 1.83 -11.84 15.57
C ALA A 97 2.25 -10.82 14.49
N ALA A 98 3.06 -11.25 13.50
CA ALA A 98 3.37 -10.42 12.33
C ALA A 98 2.10 -10.12 11.50
N GLY A 99 1.18 -11.08 11.41
CA GLY A 99 -0.13 -10.86 10.77
C GLY A 99 -0.97 -9.80 11.48
N ASP A 100 -1.01 -9.82 12.80
CA ASP A 100 -1.73 -8.83 13.62
C ASP A 100 -1.10 -7.44 13.51
N PHE A 101 0.23 -7.38 13.47
CA PHE A 101 0.97 -6.14 13.27
C PHE A 101 0.66 -5.50 11.91
N VAL A 102 0.66 -6.31 10.85
CA VAL A 102 0.27 -5.84 9.49
C VAL A 102 -1.15 -5.29 9.49
N MET A 103 -2.07 -5.95 10.19
CA MET A 103 -3.46 -5.48 10.29
C MET A 103 -3.53 -4.11 10.95
N SER A 104 -2.84 -3.90 12.08
CA SER A 104 -2.79 -2.61 12.78
C SER A 104 -2.23 -1.48 11.90
N ALA A 105 -1.18 -1.78 11.12
CA ALA A 105 -0.60 -0.83 10.17
C ALA A 105 -1.59 -0.46 9.06
N LEU A 106 -2.27 -1.48 8.50
CA LEU A 106 -3.23 -1.30 7.42
C LEU A 106 -4.46 -0.51 7.88
N GLU A 107 -5.02 -0.84 9.05
CA GLU A 107 -6.14 -0.10 9.65
C GLU A 107 -5.78 1.37 9.88
N THR A 108 -4.59 1.63 10.42
CA THR A 108 -4.16 3.00 10.72
C THR A 108 -4.03 3.83 9.44
N VAL A 109 -3.34 3.31 8.42
CA VAL A 109 -3.14 4.06 7.17
C VAL A 109 -4.44 4.24 6.39
N VAL A 110 -5.35 3.26 6.41
CA VAL A 110 -6.63 3.35 5.72
C VAL A 110 -7.55 4.37 6.38
N ASN A 111 -7.55 4.48 7.71
CA ASN A 111 -8.25 5.53 8.44
C ASN A 111 -7.68 6.93 8.13
N ASP A 112 -6.36 7.05 8.01
CA ASP A 112 -5.72 8.31 7.62
C ASP A 112 -5.99 8.67 6.16
N LEU A 113 -6.11 7.69 5.26
CA LEU A 113 -6.56 7.87 3.88
C LEU A 113 -8.02 8.37 3.84
N ALA A 114 -8.92 7.72 4.58
CA ALA A 114 -10.32 8.12 4.66
C ALA A 114 -10.51 9.54 5.25
N SER A 115 -9.59 9.93 6.15
CA SER A 115 -9.57 11.27 6.77
C SER A 115 -8.76 12.29 5.97
N THR A 116 -8.31 11.96 4.76
CA THR A 116 -7.51 12.82 3.86
C THR A 116 -6.19 13.34 4.45
N LYS A 117 -5.63 12.64 5.42
CA LYS A 117 -4.30 12.93 5.95
C LYS A 117 -3.18 12.39 5.05
N VAL A 118 -3.48 11.34 4.27
CA VAL A 118 -2.69 10.87 3.16
C VAL A 118 -3.53 10.89 1.88
N ASP A 119 -2.89 11.13 0.73
CA ASP A 119 -3.57 11.25 -0.56
C ASP A 119 -3.72 9.89 -1.25
N VAL A 120 -2.78 8.98 -1.01
CA VAL A 120 -2.67 7.66 -1.67
C VAL A 120 -2.16 6.63 -0.67
N LEU A 121 -2.64 5.39 -0.81
CA LEU A 121 -2.14 4.22 -0.10
C LEU A 121 -1.27 3.36 -1.03
N VAL A 122 -0.09 2.99 -0.55
CA VAL A 122 0.74 1.94 -1.12
C VAL A 122 0.90 0.83 -0.08
N THR A 123 0.50 -0.39 -0.43
CA THR A 123 0.67 -1.55 0.43
C THR A 123 1.99 -2.24 0.13
N LEU A 124 2.85 -2.39 1.14
CA LEU A 124 4.08 -3.15 1.01
C LEU A 124 3.79 -4.67 1.10
N PRO A 125 4.72 -5.52 0.62
CA PRO A 125 4.49 -6.97 0.54
C PRO A 125 4.12 -7.61 1.87
N ILE A 126 3.12 -8.48 1.86
CA ILE A 126 2.67 -9.26 3.02
C ILE A 126 2.95 -10.75 2.83
N HIS A 127 3.04 -11.47 3.95
CA HIS A 127 3.05 -12.94 3.96
C HIS A 127 1.64 -13.47 4.27
N LYS A 128 0.95 -14.02 3.25
CA LYS A 128 -0.45 -14.45 3.39
C LYS A 128 -0.67 -15.51 4.48
N GLU A 129 0.32 -16.39 4.73
CA GLU A 129 0.24 -17.39 5.79
C GLU A 129 0.28 -16.73 7.17
N ALA A 130 1.19 -15.77 7.39
CA ALA A 130 1.24 -15.01 8.64
C ALA A 130 -0.08 -14.26 8.89
N MET A 131 -0.64 -13.65 7.84
CA MET A 131 -1.95 -12.99 7.92
C MET A 131 -3.06 -13.95 8.35
N ARG A 132 -3.08 -15.20 7.82
CA ARG A 132 -4.09 -16.22 8.19
C ARG A 132 -3.92 -16.77 9.60
N GLN A 133 -2.69 -16.79 10.13
CA GLN A 133 -2.41 -17.20 11.51
C GLN A 133 -2.77 -16.10 12.51
N GLY A 134 -2.76 -14.84 12.09
CA GLY A 134 -3.22 -13.67 12.85
C GLY A 134 -4.73 -13.43 12.73
N ALA A 135 -5.17 -12.26 13.17
CA ALA A 135 -6.58 -11.86 13.17
C ALA A 135 -7.11 -11.39 11.81
N PHE A 136 -6.29 -11.37 10.76
CA PHE A 136 -6.68 -10.88 9.43
C PHE A 136 -7.67 -11.83 8.75
N LYS A 137 -8.91 -11.37 8.58
CA LYS A 137 -10.03 -12.20 8.10
C LYS A 137 -10.19 -12.23 6.59
N HIS A 138 -9.45 -11.38 5.85
CA HIS A 138 -9.58 -11.24 4.41
C HIS A 138 -8.49 -12.03 3.66
N PRO A 139 -8.73 -12.47 2.41
CA PRO A 139 -7.73 -13.16 1.60
C PRO A 139 -6.50 -12.30 1.25
N GLY A 140 -6.66 -10.98 1.26
CA GLY A 140 -5.60 -10.01 0.95
C GLY A 140 -6.04 -8.55 1.09
N HIS A 141 -5.17 -7.64 0.69
CA HIS A 141 -5.43 -6.20 0.76
C HIS A 141 -6.68 -5.76 -0.03
N THR A 142 -6.89 -6.34 -1.21
CA THR A 142 -8.00 -5.96 -2.10
C THR A 142 -9.35 -6.17 -1.43
N GLU A 143 -9.54 -7.34 -0.83
CA GLU A 143 -10.79 -7.70 -0.16
C GLU A 143 -11.01 -6.88 1.12
N TYR A 144 -9.93 -6.61 1.86
CA TYR A 144 -10.00 -5.72 3.02
C TYR A 144 -10.40 -4.29 2.63
N LEU A 145 -9.77 -3.74 1.58
CA LEU A 145 -10.07 -2.38 1.11
C LEU A 145 -11.48 -2.27 0.53
N ALA A 146 -11.99 -3.32 -0.13
CA ALA A 146 -13.36 -3.37 -0.64
C ALA A 146 -14.36 -3.33 0.51
N ASP A 147 -14.14 -4.13 1.56
CA ASP A 147 -14.98 -4.17 2.75
C ASP A 147 -14.96 -2.83 3.49
N PHE A 148 -13.77 -2.25 3.70
CA PHE A 148 -13.64 -0.93 4.31
C PHE A 148 -14.37 0.17 3.53
N ALA A 149 -14.29 0.13 2.20
CA ALA A 149 -14.97 1.07 1.30
C ALA A 149 -16.47 0.78 1.16
N ASN A 150 -16.96 -0.33 1.73
CA ASN A 150 -18.34 -0.82 1.59
C ASN A 150 -18.78 -0.93 0.13
N VAL A 151 -17.93 -1.58 -0.70
CA VAL A 151 -18.19 -1.84 -2.11
C VAL A 151 -18.14 -3.34 -2.41
N ASP A 152 -19.10 -3.83 -3.19
CA ASP A 152 -19.17 -5.25 -3.56
C ASP A 152 -18.24 -5.60 -4.72
N GLU A 153 -17.89 -4.62 -5.56
CA GLU A 153 -17.11 -4.85 -6.75
C GLU A 153 -15.84 -4.01 -6.82
N VAL A 154 -14.74 -4.67 -7.14
CA VAL A 154 -13.43 -4.07 -7.36
C VAL A 154 -12.86 -4.46 -8.72
N LEU A 155 -11.97 -3.65 -9.27
CA LEU A 155 -11.25 -3.95 -10.49
C LEU A 155 -9.75 -3.83 -10.23
N MET A 156 -9.03 -4.92 -10.49
CA MET A 156 -7.57 -4.87 -10.51
C MET A 156 -7.12 -4.32 -11.86
N LEU A 157 -6.33 -3.24 -11.82
CA LEU A 157 -5.74 -2.60 -12.99
C LEU A 157 -4.23 -2.79 -12.99
N LEU A 158 -3.68 -3.23 -14.13
CA LEU A 158 -2.26 -3.12 -14.44
C LEU A 158 -2.05 -1.86 -15.28
N VAL A 159 -1.13 -1.01 -14.86
CA VAL A 159 -0.90 0.32 -15.46
C VAL A 159 0.56 0.44 -15.87
N SER A 160 0.79 0.82 -17.14
CA SER A 160 2.13 1.14 -17.65
C SER A 160 2.03 2.24 -18.72
N GLY A 161 2.56 3.42 -18.42
CA GLY A 161 2.38 4.60 -19.28
C GLY A 161 0.89 4.85 -19.53
N ASP A 162 0.46 4.84 -20.79
CA ASP A 162 -0.94 5.03 -21.18
C ASP A 162 -1.74 3.72 -21.23
N LEU A 163 -1.08 2.56 -21.13
CA LEU A 163 -1.75 1.26 -21.13
C LEU A 163 -2.42 0.99 -19.79
N ARG A 164 -3.69 0.57 -19.85
CA ARG A 164 -4.49 0.11 -18.72
C ARG A 164 -5.09 -1.25 -19.06
N VAL A 165 -4.84 -2.25 -18.23
CA VAL A 165 -5.39 -3.60 -18.40
C VAL A 165 -6.21 -3.95 -17.17
N GLY A 166 -7.53 -4.05 -17.33
CA GLY A 166 -8.45 -4.49 -16.29
C GLY A 166 -8.65 -6.00 -16.31
N MET A 167 -8.63 -6.65 -15.15
CA MET A 167 -8.84 -8.09 -15.05
C MET A 167 -10.28 -8.42 -14.71
N CYS A 168 -10.93 -9.26 -15.54
CA CYS A 168 -12.28 -9.74 -15.26
C CYS A 168 -12.33 -10.78 -14.14
N THR A 169 -11.31 -11.62 -14.03
CA THR A 169 -11.19 -12.64 -12.98
C THR A 169 -9.91 -12.45 -12.17
N GLY A 170 -9.95 -12.75 -10.89
CA GLY A 170 -8.81 -12.68 -9.98
C GLY A 170 -8.19 -14.06 -9.71
N HIS A 171 -7.89 -14.37 -8.46
CA HIS A 171 -7.19 -15.57 -7.98
C HIS A 171 -7.98 -16.87 -8.14
N VAL A 172 -8.21 -17.30 -9.39
CA VAL A 172 -8.92 -18.54 -9.74
C VAL A 172 -8.03 -19.46 -10.57
N ALA A 173 -8.23 -20.76 -10.49
CA ALA A 173 -7.49 -21.70 -11.33
C ALA A 173 -7.85 -21.48 -12.81
N LEU A 174 -6.86 -21.57 -13.70
CA LEU A 174 -7.05 -21.31 -15.15
C LEU A 174 -8.19 -22.13 -15.75
N LYS A 175 -8.36 -23.37 -15.32
CA LYS A 175 -9.46 -24.27 -15.78
C LYS A 175 -10.84 -23.73 -15.45
N ASP A 176 -11.00 -22.89 -14.42
CA ASP A 176 -12.28 -22.40 -13.93
C ASP A 176 -12.65 -21.01 -14.53
N VAL A 177 -11.69 -20.34 -15.20
CA VAL A 177 -11.88 -19.00 -15.76
C VAL A 177 -13.06 -18.96 -16.74
N SER A 178 -13.14 -19.93 -17.67
CA SER A 178 -14.20 -19.97 -18.68
C SER A 178 -15.61 -20.11 -18.10
N ALA A 179 -15.75 -20.78 -16.96
CA ALA A 179 -17.03 -20.95 -16.28
C ALA A 179 -17.48 -19.67 -15.53
N LEU A 180 -16.55 -18.83 -15.15
CA LEU A 180 -16.82 -17.56 -14.46
C LEU A 180 -17.14 -16.43 -15.43
N LEU A 181 -16.58 -16.47 -16.65
CA LEU A 181 -16.79 -15.41 -17.64
C LEU A 181 -18.22 -15.46 -18.18
N ASN A 182 -18.94 -14.37 -18.01
CA ASN A 182 -20.26 -14.15 -18.57
C ASN A 182 -20.42 -12.68 -18.99
N PRO A 183 -21.41 -12.34 -19.84
CA PRO A 183 -21.60 -10.99 -20.34
C PRO A 183 -21.79 -9.92 -19.24
N ASP A 184 -22.43 -10.29 -18.13
CA ASP A 184 -22.75 -9.33 -17.08
C ASP A 184 -21.49 -8.98 -16.24
N LEU A 185 -20.65 -9.98 -15.94
CA LEU A 185 -19.33 -9.75 -15.34
C LEU A 185 -18.48 -8.84 -16.21
N ILE A 186 -18.39 -9.12 -17.52
CA ILE A 186 -17.57 -8.31 -18.44
C ILE A 186 -18.09 -6.87 -18.49
N LYS A 187 -19.41 -6.67 -18.58
CA LYS A 187 -20.03 -5.34 -18.56
C LYS A 187 -19.75 -4.60 -17.24
N ALA A 188 -19.88 -5.28 -16.10
CA ALA A 188 -19.60 -4.68 -14.80
C ALA A 188 -18.13 -4.21 -14.70
N LYS A 189 -17.18 -5.07 -15.07
CA LYS A 189 -15.75 -4.70 -15.07
C LYS A 189 -15.41 -3.60 -16.07
N ALA A 190 -16.04 -3.61 -17.25
CA ALA A 190 -15.87 -2.53 -18.24
C ALA A 190 -16.39 -1.18 -17.71
N ARG A 191 -17.54 -1.17 -16.99
CA ARG A 191 -18.05 0.05 -16.36
C ARG A 191 -17.11 0.57 -15.29
N LEU A 192 -16.64 -0.30 -14.38
CA LEU A 192 -15.67 0.10 -13.36
C LEU A 192 -14.40 0.69 -13.98
N MET A 193 -13.89 0.10 -15.08
CA MET A 193 -12.74 0.62 -15.81
C MET A 193 -13.03 1.98 -16.42
N HIS A 194 -14.15 2.13 -17.12
CA HIS A 194 -14.59 3.39 -17.71
C HIS A 194 -14.66 4.51 -16.64
N ASP A 195 -15.33 4.25 -15.51
CA ASP A 195 -15.51 5.23 -14.44
C ASP A 195 -14.18 5.61 -13.79
N SER A 196 -13.27 4.65 -13.60
CA SER A 196 -11.91 4.92 -13.11
C SER A 196 -11.11 5.75 -14.10
N LEU A 197 -11.16 5.47 -15.40
CA LEU A 197 -10.46 6.24 -16.43
C LEU A 197 -10.94 7.70 -16.47
N MET A 198 -12.24 7.92 -16.34
CA MET A 198 -12.80 9.28 -16.26
C MET A 198 -12.38 10.00 -14.99
N ARG A 199 -12.56 9.37 -13.83
CA ARG A 199 -12.36 10.00 -12.52
C ARG A 199 -10.86 10.16 -12.18
N ASP A 200 -10.10 9.07 -12.34
CA ASP A 200 -8.74 8.96 -11.79
C ASP A 200 -7.67 9.34 -12.83
N SER A 201 -7.96 9.13 -14.13
CA SER A 201 -7.04 9.46 -15.22
C SER A 201 -7.44 10.70 -16.02
N GLY A 202 -8.60 11.28 -15.74
CA GLY A 202 -9.08 12.51 -16.43
C GLY A 202 -9.37 12.30 -17.92
N ILE A 203 -9.55 11.06 -18.38
CA ILE A 203 -9.87 10.74 -19.78
C ILE A 203 -11.37 10.97 -19.98
N ALA A 204 -11.72 11.99 -20.78
CA ALA A 204 -13.10 12.42 -20.94
C ALA A 204 -13.99 11.41 -21.73
N GLN A 205 -13.37 10.59 -22.58
CA GLN A 205 -14.05 9.58 -23.41
C GLN A 205 -13.13 8.35 -23.51
N PRO A 206 -13.11 7.50 -22.48
CA PRO A 206 -12.31 6.26 -22.48
C PRO A 206 -12.91 5.17 -23.37
#